data_33d562f6698e472fd44a63eafeb77c0d
#
_entry.id   33d562f6698e472fd44a63eafeb77c0d
#
_cell.length_a   1.000
_cell.length_b   1.000
_cell.length_c   1.000
_cell.angle_alpha   90.00
_cell.angle_beta   90.00
_cell.angle_gamma   90.00
#
_symmetry.space_group_name_H-M   'P 1'
#
loop_
_entity.id
_entity.type
_entity.pdbx_description
1 polymer ?
#
loop_
_entity_poly.entity_id
_entity_poly.type
_entity_poly.pdbx_seq_one_letter_code
_entity_poly.pdbx_strand_id
1 'polypeptide(L)'
;LLAGLLPANAPVNLDEDENAADYFRINTIGTINCLEYCRKNGIRRVISTCSYGDVRGAWNGERRLTEEEPRNFFFTGDHSVYTISKNAANDVMEYYNQQHGMKNAVFRFPTVFGVTPHMSLYVNGEMKKSGFQIFMEKAERAEDITVFGDARMIRDGGYVKDIAHAFYLALKSDNTYGLYNMTAGGGVTLQEQAEVMRDVFGPADGRRSKIIYKPEVPNNTTSYLFSME
;
A
#
# COMPACT_ATOMS: atom_id res chain seq x y z
N LEU A 1 13.87 -4.95 4.41
CA LEU A 1 12.99 -5.69 5.32
C LEU A 1 11.54 -5.58 4.82
N LEU A 2 11.03 -6.66 4.22
CA LEU A 2 9.69 -6.71 3.62
C LEU A 2 8.72 -7.63 4.38
N ALA A 3 9.24 -8.43 5.32
CA ALA A 3 8.39 -9.28 6.14
C ALA A 3 7.52 -8.42 7.06
N GLY A 4 6.23 -8.71 7.08
CA GLY A 4 5.27 -7.99 7.92
C GLY A 4 3.92 -8.67 7.95
N LEU A 5 3.22 -8.48 9.04
CA LEU A 5 1.82 -8.87 9.18
C LEU A 5 0.94 -7.69 8.79
N LEU A 6 -0.04 -7.92 7.94
CA LEU A 6 -1.03 -6.92 7.54
C LEU A 6 -2.42 -7.57 7.38
N PRO A 7 -3.51 -6.81 7.55
CA PRO A 7 -4.87 -7.37 7.50
C PRO A 7 -5.18 -8.09 6.20
N ALA A 8 -4.69 -7.58 5.07
CA ALA A 8 -4.95 -8.14 3.75
C ALA A 8 -4.32 -9.53 3.52
N ASN A 9 -3.38 -9.99 4.36
CA ASN A 9 -2.77 -11.31 4.27
C ASN A 9 -2.97 -12.18 5.53
N ALA A 10 -3.86 -11.77 6.43
CA ALA A 10 -4.17 -12.49 7.66
C ALA A 10 -5.62 -12.97 7.67
N PRO A 11 -5.89 -14.28 7.87
CA PRO A 11 -7.23 -14.82 7.92
C PRO A 11 -7.89 -14.60 9.31
N VAL A 12 -7.75 -13.40 9.86
CA VAL A 12 -8.24 -13.02 11.19
C VAL A 12 -9.06 -11.74 11.10
N ASN A 13 -10.11 -11.66 11.90
CA ASN A 13 -10.90 -10.46 12.07
C ASN A 13 -10.41 -9.70 13.31
N LEU A 14 -9.85 -8.52 13.12
CA LEU A 14 -9.31 -7.71 14.21
C LEU A 14 -10.37 -7.14 15.16
N ASP A 15 -11.61 -7.06 14.72
CA ASP A 15 -12.71 -6.62 15.58
C ASP A 15 -13.14 -7.69 16.58
N GLU A 16 -12.82 -8.97 16.30
CA GLU A 16 -13.21 -10.13 17.09
C GLU A 16 -12.02 -10.88 17.71
N ASP A 17 -10.81 -10.72 17.14
CA ASP A 17 -9.63 -11.48 17.51
C ASP A 17 -8.61 -10.65 18.28
N GLU A 18 -8.06 -11.21 19.35
CA GLU A 18 -7.01 -10.62 20.19
C GLU A 18 -5.61 -10.75 19.56
N ASN A 19 -5.44 -10.35 18.30
CA ASN A 19 -4.16 -10.52 17.61
C ASN A 19 -3.31 -9.23 17.52
N ALA A 20 -3.67 -8.18 18.22
CA ALA A 20 -2.92 -6.93 18.24
C ALA A 20 -1.44 -7.13 18.62
N ALA A 21 -1.16 -8.01 19.58
CA ALA A 21 0.21 -8.34 20.00
C ALA A 21 1.05 -8.95 18.86
N ASP A 22 0.45 -9.70 17.95
CA ASP A 22 1.14 -10.30 16.82
C ASP A 22 1.62 -9.25 15.81
N TYR A 23 0.83 -8.19 15.59
CA TYR A 23 1.26 -7.07 14.78
C TYR A 23 2.51 -6.40 15.36
N PHE A 24 2.54 -6.16 16.66
CA PHE A 24 3.72 -5.59 17.33
C PHE A 24 4.90 -6.55 17.33
N ARG A 25 4.67 -7.82 17.63
CA ARG A 25 5.73 -8.83 17.65
C ARG A 25 6.41 -8.98 16.30
N ILE A 26 5.64 -9.00 15.21
CA ILE A 26 6.17 -9.16 13.86
C ILE A 26 6.68 -7.83 13.30
N ASN A 27 5.84 -6.80 13.29
CA ASN A 27 6.17 -5.56 12.59
C ASN A 27 7.16 -4.69 13.38
N THR A 28 7.03 -4.62 14.70
CA THR A 28 7.85 -3.71 15.53
C THR A 28 9.05 -4.45 16.12
N ILE A 29 8.82 -5.52 16.91
CA ILE A 29 9.91 -6.27 17.56
C ILE A 29 10.78 -6.97 16.51
N GLY A 30 10.17 -7.53 15.46
CA GLY A 30 10.92 -8.08 14.33
C GLY A 30 11.84 -7.06 13.66
N THR A 31 11.39 -5.83 13.50
CA THR A 31 12.21 -4.72 12.98
C THR A 31 13.37 -4.40 13.94
N ILE A 32 13.11 -4.30 15.24
CA ILE A 32 14.17 -4.08 16.26
C ILE A 32 15.23 -5.19 16.20
N ASN A 33 14.82 -6.44 16.13
CA ASN A 33 15.74 -7.57 16.06
C ASN A 33 16.65 -7.50 14.81
N CYS A 34 16.08 -7.13 13.65
CA CYS A 34 16.84 -6.93 12.42
C CYS A 34 17.84 -5.77 12.56
N LEU A 35 17.41 -4.64 13.12
CA LEU A 35 18.26 -3.46 13.34
C LEU A 35 19.40 -3.76 14.28
N GLU A 36 19.15 -4.45 15.41
CA GLU A 36 20.17 -4.87 16.35
C GLU A 36 21.17 -5.84 15.72
N TYR A 37 20.68 -6.81 14.94
CA TYR A 37 21.56 -7.70 14.19
C TYR A 37 22.46 -6.91 13.23
N CYS A 38 21.88 -6.01 12.45
CA CYS A 38 22.60 -5.18 11.49
C CYS A 38 23.65 -4.30 12.21
N ARG A 39 23.25 -3.61 13.26
CA ARG A 39 24.14 -2.74 14.06
C ARG A 39 25.33 -3.51 14.60
N LYS A 40 25.10 -4.69 15.23
CA LYS A 40 26.15 -5.53 15.83
C LYS A 40 27.11 -6.11 14.80
N ASN A 41 26.67 -6.28 13.55
CA ASN A 41 27.47 -6.82 12.46
C ASN A 41 28.02 -5.76 11.49
N GLY A 42 27.97 -4.48 11.85
CA GLY A 42 28.51 -3.40 11.03
C GLY A 42 27.71 -3.08 9.77
N ILE A 43 26.50 -3.61 9.65
CA ILE A 43 25.57 -3.29 8.54
C ILE A 43 24.87 -1.98 8.91
N ARG A 44 25.14 -0.94 8.14
CA ARG A 44 24.70 0.42 8.48
C ARG A 44 23.36 0.83 7.86
N ARG A 45 22.74 -0.03 7.05
CA ARG A 45 21.52 0.31 6.33
C ARG A 45 20.52 -0.83 6.32
N VAL A 46 19.28 -0.51 6.67
CA VAL A 46 18.11 -1.35 6.46
C VAL A 46 17.11 -0.54 5.66
N ILE A 47 16.52 -1.13 4.64
CA ILE A 47 15.39 -0.53 3.92
C ILE A 47 14.13 -1.29 4.31
N SER A 48 13.14 -0.58 4.79
CA SER A 48 11.85 -1.12 5.21
C SER A 48 10.70 -0.41 4.52
N THR A 49 9.49 -0.80 4.84
CA THR A 49 8.27 -0.23 4.26
C THR A 49 7.31 0.22 5.33
N CYS A 50 6.58 1.30 5.06
CA CYS A 50 5.39 1.66 5.82
C CYS A 50 4.15 1.73 4.92
N SER A 51 3.01 1.91 5.55
CA SER A 51 1.74 2.04 4.87
C SER A 51 1.38 3.52 4.68
N TYR A 52 0.80 3.85 3.54
CA TYR A 52 0.15 5.13 3.30
C TYR A 52 -1.04 5.40 4.24
N GLY A 53 -1.47 4.39 4.99
CA GLY A 53 -2.51 4.52 6.01
C GLY A 53 -2.13 5.41 7.19
N ASP A 54 -0.83 5.71 7.37
CA ASP A 54 -0.32 6.59 8.43
C ASP A 54 -0.78 8.06 8.29
N VAL A 55 -1.15 8.47 7.08
CA VAL A 55 -1.68 9.81 6.77
C VAL A 55 -3.10 9.76 6.20
N ARG A 56 -3.84 8.67 6.45
CA ARG A 56 -5.17 8.44 5.89
C ARG A 56 -6.18 9.56 6.18
N GLY A 57 -6.10 10.20 7.33
CA GLY A 57 -6.99 11.30 7.69
C GLY A 57 -6.75 12.59 6.89
N ALA A 58 -5.64 12.67 6.14
CA ALA A 58 -5.33 13.78 5.24
C ALA A 58 -5.74 13.52 3.78
N TRP A 59 -6.28 12.34 3.47
CA TRP A 59 -6.68 11.98 2.11
C TRP A 59 -7.88 12.79 1.64
N ASN A 60 -7.74 13.50 0.53
CA ASN A 60 -8.84 14.22 -0.12
C ASN A 60 -8.69 14.28 -1.66
N GLY A 61 -7.53 13.91 -2.20
CA GLY A 61 -7.23 13.96 -3.64
C GLY A 61 -7.04 15.37 -4.21
N GLU A 62 -7.09 16.41 -3.38
CA GLU A 62 -6.96 17.81 -3.83
C GLU A 62 -5.51 18.28 -3.89
N ARG A 63 -4.67 17.71 -3.03
CA ARG A 63 -3.25 18.01 -2.98
C ARG A 63 -2.41 16.74 -2.88
N ARG A 64 -1.14 16.86 -3.23
CA ARG A 64 -0.16 15.79 -3.04
C ARG A 64 0.35 15.80 -1.60
N LEU A 65 0.36 14.64 -0.96
CA LEU A 65 0.90 14.46 0.39
C LEU A 65 2.40 14.20 0.31
N THR A 66 3.17 14.97 1.06
CA THR A 66 4.63 14.85 1.12
C THR A 66 5.06 13.86 2.21
N GLU A 67 6.34 13.59 2.29
CA GLU A 67 6.95 12.80 3.35
C GLU A 67 6.84 13.47 4.72
N GLU A 68 6.78 14.80 4.75
CA GLU A 68 6.66 15.61 5.97
C GLU A 68 5.24 15.69 6.53
N GLU A 69 4.27 15.07 5.84
CA GLU A 69 2.88 15.07 6.29
C GLU A 69 2.76 14.49 7.69
N PRO A 70 2.15 15.21 8.64
CA PRO A 70 1.97 14.70 9.99
C PRO A 70 1.08 13.46 9.98
N ARG A 71 1.39 12.50 10.85
CA ARG A 71 0.56 11.31 11.01
C ARG A 71 -0.87 11.69 11.35
N ASN A 72 -1.78 11.17 10.57
CA ASN A 72 -3.21 11.39 10.72
C ASN A 72 -3.96 10.14 10.27
N PHE A 73 -4.31 9.26 11.21
CA PHE A 73 -4.95 7.97 10.92
C PHE A 73 -6.03 7.67 11.96
N PHE A 74 -6.89 6.72 11.63
CA PHE A 74 -7.99 6.34 12.50
C PHE A 74 -7.56 5.29 13.52
N PHE A 75 -8.07 5.39 14.76
CA PHE A 75 -7.84 4.42 15.84
C PHE A 75 -8.90 3.33 15.91
N THR A 76 -9.71 3.18 14.86
CA THR A 76 -10.77 2.18 14.73
C THR A 76 -10.68 1.47 13.38
N GLY A 77 -11.21 0.25 13.31
CA GLY A 77 -11.19 -0.61 12.12
C GLY A 77 -9.95 -1.51 12.04
N ASP A 78 -10.02 -2.45 11.15
CA ASP A 78 -9.06 -3.56 10.98
C ASP A 78 -7.62 -3.15 10.66
N HIS A 79 -7.42 -1.95 10.09
CA HIS A 79 -6.10 -1.43 9.76
C HIS A 79 -5.44 -0.59 10.87
N SER A 80 -6.13 -0.32 11.98
CA SER A 80 -5.63 0.60 13.00
C SER A 80 -4.41 0.07 13.72
N VAL A 81 -4.48 -1.14 14.29
CA VAL A 81 -3.35 -1.74 15.00
C VAL A 81 -2.17 -2.03 14.07
N TYR A 82 -2.46 -2.42 12.81
CA TYR A 82 -1.44 -2.53 11.77
C TYR A 82 -0.70 -1.21 11.58
N THR A 83 -1.43 -0.11 11.36
CA THR A 83 -0.84 1.22 11.16
C THR A 83 -0.02 1.66 12.37
N ILE A 84 -0.53 1.45 13.60
CA ILE A 84 0.19 1.75 14.84
C ILE A 84 1.50 0.96 14.92
N SER A 85 1.47 -0.35 14.66
CA SER A 85 2.66 -1.20 14.71
C SER A 85 3.72 -0.83 13.66
N LYS A 86 3.29 -0.44 12.46
CA LYS A 86 4.19 0.04 11.40
C LYS A 86 4.78 1.42 11.73
N ASN A 87 3.99 2.31 12.31
CA ASN A 87 4.47 3.61 12.78
C ASN A 87 5.52 3.45 13.89
N ALA A 88 5.28 2.57 14.86
CA ALA A 88 6.26 2.26 15.90
C ALA A 88 7.56 1.68 15.31
N ALA A 89 7.47 0.81 14.29
CA ALA A 89 8.64 0.30 13.59
C ALA A 89 9.43 1.42 12.88
N ASN A 90 8.74 2.39 12.25
CA ASN A 90 9.39 3.53 11.60
C ASN A 90 10.09 4.44 12.60
N ASP A 91 9.47 4.71 13.76
CA ASP A 91 10.10 5.50 14.83
C ASP A 91 11.37 4.84 15.36
N VAL A 92 11.36 3.52 15.51
CA VAL A 92 12.54 2.76 15.87
C VAL A 92 13.62 2.87 14.80
N MET A 93 13.29 2.78 13.52
CA MET A 93 14.27 2.96 12.44
C MET A 93 14.92 4.35 12.49
N GLU A 94 14.12 5.39 12.74
CA GLU A 94 14.65 6.75 12.89
C GLU A 94 15.49 6.89 14.17
N TYR A 95 15.10 6.29 15.28
CA TYR A 95 15.94 6.22 16.47
C TYR A 95 17.32 5.61 16.15
N TYR A 96 17.38 4.51 15.37
CA TYR A 96 18.66 3.90 14.99
C TYR A 96 19.48 4.78 14.04
N ASN A 97 18.84 5.58 13.21
CA ASN A 97 19.52 6.59 12.38
C ASN A 97 20.19 7.64 13.26
N GLN A 98 19.46 8.23 14.19
CA GLN A 98 19.95 9.32 15.03
C GLN A 98 20.91 8.84 16.11
N GLN A 99 20.54 7.78 16.84
CA GLN A 99 21.32 7.29 17.99
C GLN A 99 22.57 6.50 17.61
N HIS A 100 22.49 5.73 16.52
CA HIS A 100 23.54 4.79 16.12
C HIS A 100 24.22 5.15 14.80
N GLY A 101 23.88 6.26 14.18
CA GLY A 101 24.44 6.71 12.90
C GLY A 101 24.17 5.74 11.75
N MET A 102 23.07 4.98 11.82
CA MET A 102 22.64 4.16 10.70
C MET A 102 22.01 5.05 9.61
N LYS A 103 21.88 4.53 8.40
CA LYS A 103 21.25 5.21 7.26
C LYS A 103 20.07 4.38 6.78
N ASN A 104 19.11 4.14 7.65
CA ASN A 104 17.94 3.37 7.31
C ASN A 104 16.95 4.20 6.47
N ALA A 105 16.33 3.57 5.49
CA ALA A 105 15.28 4.18 4.67
C ALA A 105 13.95 3.45 4.86
N VAL A 106 12.86 4.21 4.83
CA VAL A 106 11.50 3.72 4.91
C VAL A 106 10.75 4.14 3.65
N PHE A 107 10.17 3.21 2.94
CA PHE A 107 9.37 3.45 1.76
C PHE A 107 7.89 3.38 2.08
N ARG A 108 7.19 4.52 1.97
CA ARG A 108 5.74 4.60 2.14
C ARG A 108 5.07 4.15 0.86
N PHE A 109 4.39 3.02 0.92
CA PHE A 109 3.66 2.46 -0.21
C PHE A 109 2.23 2.96 -0.24
N PRO A 110 1.78 3.56 -1.36
CA PRO A 110 0.37 3.60 -1.72
C PRO A 110 -0.09 2.21 -2.17
N THR A 111 -1.18 2.13 -2.91
CA THR A 111 -1.58 0.84 -3.50
C THR A 111 -0.51 0.35 -4.48
N VAL A 112 0.01 -0.84 -4.22
CA VAL A 112 0.95 -1.52 -5.13
C VAL A 112 0.16 -2.37 -6.10
N PHE A 113 0.42 -2.24 -7.38
CA PHE A 113 -0.23 -3.04 -8.43
C PHE A 113 0.77 -3.79 -9.30
N GLY A 114 0.32 -4.90 -9.84
CA GLY A 114 1.08 -5.78 -10.73
C GLY A 114 0.41 -7.12 -10.86
N VAL A 115 0.79 -7.90 -11.85
CA VAL A 115 0.28 -9.27 -12.01
C VAL A 115 0.96 -10.17 -10.98
N THR A 116 0.15 -10.87 -10.20
CA THR A 116 0.60 -11.80 -9.16
C THR A 116 -0.32 -13.02 -9.11
N PRO A 117 0.19 -14.21 -8.74
CA PRO A 117 -0.67 -15.39 -8.51
C PRO A 117 -1.70 -15.18 -7.38
N HIS A 118 -1.44 -14.25 -6.47
CA HIS A 118 -2.25 -13.98 -5.28
C HIS A 118 -2.87 -12.59 -5.37
N MET A 119 -3.96 -12.46 -6.14
CA MET A 119 -4.68 -11.19 -6.31
C MET A 119 -5.84 -11.03 -5.33
N SER A 120 -6.21 -12.09 -4.61
CA SER A 120 -7.21 -12.05 -3.55
C SER A 120 -6.59 -11.56 -2.23
N LEU A 121 -7.41 -10.97 -1.38
CA LEU A 121 -7.00 -10.41 -0.09
C LEU A 121 -8.04 -10.78 0.98
N TYR A 122 -7.61 -10.76 2.24
CA TYR A 122 -8.53 -10.93 3.36
C TYR A 122 -9.21 -9.60 3.71
N VAL A 123 -10.52 -9.67 3.94
CA VAL A 123 -11.33 -8.57 4.47
C VAL A 123 -12.15 -9.15 5.62
N ASN A 124 -11.92 -8.70 6.83
CA ASN A 124 -12.56 -9.23 8.05
C ASN A 124 -12.46 -10.77 8.14
N GLY A 125 -11.26 -11.32 7.91
CA GLY A 125 -11.02 -12.76 7.97
C GLY A 125 -11.50 -13.58 6.77
N GLU A 126 -12.25 -13.00 5.84
CA GLU A 126 -12.74 -13.67 4.64
C GLU A 126 -11.90 -13.32 3.41
N MET A 127 -11.57 -14.35 2.62
CA MET A 127 -10.84 -14.14 1.36
C MET A 127 -11.76 -13.56 0.29
N LYS A 128 -11.42 -12.40 -0.23
CA LYS A 128 -12.17 -11.68 -1.28
C LYS A 128 -11.27 -11.31 -2.44
N LYS A 129 -11.84 -11.25 -3.63
CA LYS A 129 -11.16 -10.73 -4.81
C LYS A 129 -10.95 -9.22 -4.66
N SER A 130 -9.76 -8.74 -5.01
CA SER A 130 -9.52 -7.30 -5.13
C SER A 130 -10.36 -6.69 -6.26
N GLY A 131 -10.66 -5.40 -6.18
CA GLY A 131 -11.36 -4.69 -7.26
C GLY A 131 -10.61 -4.78 -8.60
N PHE A 132 -9.28 -4.75 -8.55
CA PHE A 132 -8.42 -4.95 -9.72
C PHE A 132 -8.65 -6.32 -10.36
N GLN A 133 -8.65 -7.39 -9.56
CA GLN A 133 -8.91 -8.75 -10.03
C GLN A 133 -10.31 -8.89 -10.65
N ILE A 134 -11.32 -8.30 -10.01
CA ILE A 134 -12.71 -8.33 -10.51
C ILE A 134 -12.81 -7.65 -11.88
N PHE A 135 -12.20 -6.49 -12.05
CA PHE A 135 -12.23 -5.76 -13.32
C PHE A 135 -11.51 -6.53 -14.42
N MET A 136 -10.33 -7.08 -14.13
CA MET A 136 -9.55 -7.88 -15.05
C MET A 136 -10.33 -9.13 -15.53
N GLU A 137 -10.83 -9.94 -14.60
CA GLU A 137 -11.58 -11.16 -14.94
C GLU A 137 -12.86 -10.88 -15.74
N LYS A 138 -13.55 -9.78 -15.44
CA LYS A 138 -14.73 -9.36 -16.20
C LYS A 138 -14.35 -8.88 -17.60
N ALA A 139 -13.25 -8.13 -17.72
CA ALA A 139 -12.73 -7.70 -19.01
C ALA A 139 -12.38 -8.90 -19.90
N GLU A 140 -11.66 -9.90 -19.37
CA GLU A 140 -11.29 -11.14 -20.09
C GLU A 140 -12.50 -11.91 -20.64
N ARG A 141 -13.63 -11.86 -19.93
CA ARG A 141 -14.87 -12.55 -20.33
C ARG A 141 -15.81 -11.66 -21.14
N ALA A 142 -15.48 -10.39 -21.38
CA ALA A 142 -16.35 -9.37 -21.94
C ALA A 142 -17.67 -9.21 -21.15
N GLU A 143 -17.62 -9.43 -19.84
CA GLU A 143 -18.71 -9.20 -18.90
C GLU A 143 -18.76 -7.74 -18.47
N ASP A 144 -19.95 -7.21 -18.12
CA ASP A 144 -20.11 -5.82 -17.71
C ASP A 144 -19.29 -5.48 -16.45
N ILE A 145 -18.43 -4.45 -16.53
CA ILE A 145 -17.67 -3.92 -15.41
C ILE A 145 -18.50 -2.86 -14.71
N THR A 146 -18.80 -3.05 -13.42
CA THR A 146 -19.56 -2.07 -12.64
C THR A 146 -18.63 -1.23 -11.79
N VAL A 147 -18.71 0.08 -11.93
CA VAL A 147 -18.02 1.08 -11.10
C VAL A 147 -19.04 1.66 -10.12
N PHE A 148 -18.80 1.45 -8.82
CA PHE A 148 -19.63 1.96 -7.74
C PHE A 148 -19.10 3.30 -7.22
N GLY A 149 -20.01 4.17 -6.77
CA GLY A 149 -19.70 5.48 -6.23
C GLY A 149 -19.19 6.48 -7.27
N ASP A 150 -18.47 7.50 -6.83
CA ASP A 150 -17.92 8.51 -7.75
C ASP A 150 -16.77 7.93 -8.57
N ALA A 151 -17.00 7.77 -9.86
CA ALA A 151 -16.01 7.24 -10.81
C ALA A 151 -14.78 8.14 -11.00
N ARG A 152 -14.86 9.41 -10.57
CA ARG A 152 -13.76 10.38 -10.64
C ARG A 152 -12.81 10.29 -9.44
N MET A 153 -13.11 9.43 -8.47
CA MET A 153 -12.20 9.22 -7.33
C MET A 153 -10.83 8.78 -7.80
N ILE A 154 -9.80 9.51 -7.37
CA ILE A 154 -8.41 9.35 -7.79
C ILE A 154 -7.69 8.45 -6.80
N ARG A 155 -6.98 7.46 -7.31
CA ARG A 155 -6.07 6.62 -6.54
C ARG A 155 -4.66 6.76 -7.06
N ASP A 156 -3.75 7.03 -6.16
CA ASP A 156 -2.34 6.89 -6.46
C ASP A 156 -1.90 5.43 -6.28
N GLY A 157 -0.85 5.05 -6.97
CA GLY A 157 -0.33 3.71 -6.91
C GLY A 157 1.09 3.61 -7.44
N GLY A 158 1.74 2.50 -7.14
CA GLY A 158 3.06 2.19 -7.67
C GLY A 158 3.06 0.85 -8.40
N TYR A 159 3.67 0.81 -9.58
CA TYR A 159 3.88 -0.46 -10.26
C TYR A 159 4.98 -1.25 -9.55
N VAL A 160 4.71 -2.52 -9.27
CA VAL A 160 5.60 -3.36 -8.45
C VAL A 160 7.03 -3.43 -8.94
N LYS A 161 7.26 -3.39 -10.26
CA LYS A 161 8.63 -3.42 -10.82
C LYS A 161 9.36 -2.10 -10.64
N ASP A 162 8.66 -0.96 -10.69
CA ASP A 162 9.25 0.36 -10.44
C ASP A 162 9.63 0.49 -8.96
N ILE A 163 8.76 0.02 -8.07
CA ILE A 163 9.04 -0.08 -6.64
C ILE A 163 10.27 -0.97 -6.38
N ALA A 164 10.34 -2.15 -7.00
CA ALA A 164 11.50 -3.04 -6.88
C ALA A 164 12.78 -2.38 -7.40
N HIS A 165 12.69 -1.62 -8.49
CA HIS A 165 13.81 -0.85 -9.01
C HIS A 165 14.26 0.26 -8.05
N ALA A 166 13.31 0.95 -7.41
CA ALA A 166 13.62 1.96 -6.38
C ALA A 166 14.37 1.33 -5.18
N PHE A 167 13.98 0.13 -4.73
CA PHE A 167 14.75 -0.61 -3.72
C PHE A 167 16.17 -0.89 -4.18
N TYR A 168 16.35 -1.33 -5.42
CA TYR A 168 17.68 -1.59 -5.98
C TYR A 168 18.54 -0.31 -6.01
N LEU A 169 17.98 0.81 -6.46
CA LEU A 169 18.68 2.09 -6.48
C LEU A 169 19.04 2.56 -5.06
N ALA A 170 18.12 2.44 -4.11
CA ALA A 170 18.36 2.78 -2.71
C ALA A 170 19.48 1.94 -2.09
N LEU A 171 19.59 0.66 -2.45
CA LEU A 171 20.71 -0.19 -2.00
C LEU A 171 22.05 0.25 -2.58
N LYS A 172 22.06 0.85 -3.76
CA LYS A 172 23.28 1.35 -4.42
C LYS A 172 23.67 2.76 -3.98
N SER A 173 22.74 3.54 -3.45
CA SER A 173 22.97 4.92 -3.04
C SER A 173 23.50 4.99 -1.60
N ASP A 174 24.57 5.74 -1.38
CA ASP A 174 25.08 6.00 -0.03
C ASP A 174 24.31 7.09 0.73
N ASN A 175 23.45 7.82 0.03
CA ASN A 175 22.73 8.98 0.56
C ASN A 175 21.22 8.77 0.74
N THR A 176 20.69 7.59 0.45
CA THR A 176 19.27 7.28 0.66
C THR A 176 19.04 6.87 2.10
N TYR A 177 18.36 7.71 2.87
CA TYR A 177 17.91 7.45 4.25
C TYR A 177 16.71 8.34 4.57
N GLY A 178 15.92 7.97 5.58
CA GLY A 178 14.67 8.66 5.93
C GLY A 178 13.44 8.06 5.23
N LEU A 179 12.38 8.84 5.13
CA LEU A 179 11.09 8.44 4.55
C LEU A 179 10.98 8.88 3.10
N TYR A 180 10.43 8.03 2.24
CA TYR A 180 10.16 8.31 0.83
C TYR A 180 8.79 7.77 0.43
N ASN A 181 8.02 8.56 -0.31
CA ASN A 181 6.80 8.09 -0.95
C ASN A 181 7.13 7.26 -2.21
N MET A 182 6.54 6.07 -2.34
CA MET A 182 6.72 5.19 -3.49
C MET A 182 5.50 5.23 -4.40
N THR A 183 5.37 6.27 -5.18
CA THR A 183 4.24 6.53 -6.07
C THR A 183 4.68 6.62 -7.53
N ALA A 184 3.72 6.56 -8.46
CA ALA A 184 3.96 6.81 -9.88
C ALA A 184 3.90 8.31 -10.24
N GLY A 185 3.65 9.20 -9.28
CA GLY A 185 3.58 10.64 -9.47
C GLY A 185 2.29 11.15 -10.12
N GLY A 186 1.34 10.28 -10.39
CA GLY A 186 0.02 10.62 -10.93
C GLY A 186 -1.03 9.64 -10.46
N GLY A 187 -2.21 10.16 -10.12
CA GLY A 187 -3.34 9.31 -9.76
C GLY A 187 -4.11 8.85 -10.98
N VAL A 188 -4.82 7.75 -10.84
CA VAL A 188 -5.73 7.19 -11.84
C VAL A 188 -7.14 7.20 -11.26
N THR A 189 -8.13 7.66 -12.00
CA THR A 189 -9.52 7.61 -11.59
C THR A 189 -10.07 6.18 -11.68
N LEU A 190 -11.14 5.89 -10.95
CA LEU A 190 -11.81 4.59 -11.07
C LEU A 190 -12.35 4.36 -12.48
N GLN A 191 -12.79 5.42 -13.15
CA GLN A 191 -13.21 5.37 -14.56
C GLN A 191 -12.06 4.94 -15.46
N GLU A 192 -10.93 5.66 -15.42
CA GLU A 192 -9.74 5.34 -16.23
C GLU A 192 -9.25 3.91 -15.96
N GLN A 193 -9.26 3.48 -14.68
CA GLN A 193 -8.89 2.12 -14.33
C GLN A 193 -9.81 1.09 -15.01
N ALA A 194 -11.13 1.31 -14.99
CA ALA A 194 -12.08 0.41 -15.64
C ALA A 194 -11.92 0.39 -17.16
N GLU A 195 -11.68 1.56 -17.76
CA GLU A 195 -11.47 1.70 -19.22
C GLU A 195 -10.18 0.98 -19.66
N VAL A 196 -9.08 1.22 -18.98
CA VAL A 196 -7.80 0.54 -19.27
C VAL A 196 -7.92 -0.97 -19.10
N MET A 197 -8.57 -1.44 -18.02
CA MET A 197 -8.80 -2.88 -17.82
C MET A 197 -9.61 -3.50 -18.94
N ARG A 198 -10.73 -2.84 -19.35
CA ARG A 198 -11.55 -3.27 -20.49
C ARG A 198 -10.73 -3.41 -21.77
N ASP A 199 -9.86 -2.45 -22.04
CA ASP A 199 -9.14 -2.37 -23.30
C ASP A 199 -7.94 -3.30 -23.35
N VAL A 200 -7.22 -3.43 -22.23
CA VAL A 200 -6.01 -4.26 -22.14
C VAL A 200 -6.32 -5.75 -21.99
N PHE A 201 -7.31 -6.09 -21.16
CA PHE A 201 -7.64 -7.49 -20.86
C PHE A 201 -8.84 -8.03 -21.65
N GLY A 202 -9.44 -7.22 -22.52
CA GLY A 202 -10.54 -7.69 -23.37
C GLY A 202 -10.11 -8.80 -24.34
N PRO A 203 -11.03 -9.73 -24.70
CA PRO A 203 -10.71 -10.86 -25.58
C PRO A 203 -10.17 -10.42 -26.94
N ALA A 204 -9.34 -11.30 -27.54
CA ALA A 204 -8.73 -11.06 -28.84
C ALA A 204 -9.76 -11.02 -30.02
N ASP A 205 -10.96 -11.55 -29.81
CA ASP A 205 -12.06 -11.54 -30.79
C ASP A 205 -12.74 -10.17 -30.94
N GLY A 206 -12.30 -9.15 -30.22
CA GLY A 206 -12.78 -7.79 -30.31
C GLY A 206 -13.99 -7.47 -29.42
N ARG A 207 -14.58 -8.46 -28.73
CA ARG A 207 -15.63 -8.16 -27.73
C ARG A 207 -15.06 -7.31 -26.60
N ARG A 208 -15.88 -6.42 -26.07
CA ARG A 208 -15.49 -5.55 -24.95
C ARG A 208 -16.60 -5.46 -23.92
N SER A 209 -16.20 -5.40 -22.65
CA SER A 209 -17.09 -5.13 -21.52
C SER A 209 -17.77 -3.76 -21.68
N LYS A 210 -19.02 -3.66 -21.29
CA LYS A 210 -19.62 -2.34 -21.00
C LYS A 210 -19.19 -1.90 -19.62
N ILE A 211 -19.00 -0.60 -19.45
CA ILE A 211 -18.75 0.00 -18.13
C ILE A 211 -20.07 0.59 -17.65
N ILE A 212 -20.52 0.10 -16.51
CA ILE A 212 -21.78 0.52 -15.88
C ILE A 212 -21.44 1.32 -14.64
N TYR A 213 -21.90 2.57 -14.59
CA TYR A 213 -21.70 3.44 -13.44
C TYR A 213 -22.90 3.39 -12.52
N LYS A 214 -22.64 3.22 -11.22
CA LYS A 214 -23.66 3.22 -10.15
C LYS A 214 -23.24 4.19 -9.05
N PRO A 215 -23.34 5.50 -9.28
CA PRO A 215 -22.89 6.53 -8.34
C PRO A 215 -23.68 6.53 -7.02
N GLU A 216 -24.92 6.02 -7.05
CA GLU A 216 -25.80 5.89 -5.90
C GLU A 216 -25.37 4.78 -4.90
N VAL A 217 -24.53 3.86 -5.34
CA VAL A 217 -24.03 2.79 -4.48
C VAL A 217 -22.66 3.20 -3.93
N PRO A 218 -22.54 3.43 -2.61
CA PRO A 218 -21.27 3.87 -2.04
C PRO A 218 -20.17 2.84 -2.28
N ASN A 219 -18.97 3.33 -2.52
CA ASN A 219 -17.75 2.53 -2.43
C ASN A 219 -16.91 2.98 -1.23
N ASN A 220 -15.96 2.15 -0.82
CA ASN A 220 -15.05 2.45 0.30
C ASN A 220 -13.76 3.16 -0.18
N THR A 221 -13.80 3.80 -1.36
CA THR A 221 -12.64 4.47 -1.93
C THR A 221 -12.60 5.91 -1.47
N THR A 222 -11.44 6.36 -1.01
CA THR A 222 -11.14 7.76 -0.75
C THR A 222 -10.01 8.17 -1.68
N SER A 223 -10.11 9.38 -2.26
CA SER A 223 -9.06 9.92 -3.13
C SER A 223 -7.81 10.25 -2.34
N TYR A 224 -6.66 9.93 -2.90
CA TYR A 224 -5.35 10.31 -2.35
C TYR A 224 -4.31 10.44 -3.46
N LEU A 225 -3.38 11.36 -3.26
CA LEU A 225 -2.21 11.60 -4.12
C LEU A 225 -0.99 11.83 -3.25
N PHE A 226 0.16 11.33 -3.68
CA PHE A 226 1.43 11.53 -3.00
C PHE A 226 2.40 12.35 -3.86
N SER A 227 3.25 13.13 -3.21
CA SER A 227 4.38 13.80 -3.85
C SER A 227 5.50 12.81 -4.15
N MET A 228 6.29 13.13 -5.18
CA MET A 228 7.57 12.48 -5.51
C MET A 228 8.75 13.43 -5.36
N GLU A 229 8.54 14.62 -4.80
CA GLU A 229 9.57 15.66 -4.66
C GLU A 229 10.50 15.39 -3.48
#